data_77da1fbf7ec1a8a8d58b31af4b4a5d22
#
_entry.id   77da1fbf7ec1a8a8d58b31af4b4a5d22
#
_cell.length_a   1.000
_cell.length_b   1.000
_cell.length_c   1.000
_cell.angle_alpha   90.00
_cell.angle_beta   90.00
_cell.angle_gamma   90.00
#
_symmetry.space_group_name_H-M   'P 1'
#
loop_
_entity.id
_entity.type
_entity.pdbx_description
1 polymer ?
#
loop_
_entity_poly.entity_id
_entity_poly.type
_entity_poly.pdbx_seq_one_letter_code
_entity_poly.pdbx_strand_id
1 'polypeptide(L)'
;MRTLIVSDTHGRHEGLELALKREKPVDLLVHLGDIGDYADYYEALADCPLEAVAGNNDFSVDLPGEQVINIDGFRIFMTHGHYYSVNYDLGELVRAAAAHDCTFAMFGHIHRPVMTTIAGITVLNPGSLSYPRQKGRQRSYMVMTTAPGEQPSVAVHYLDPAQERGSWGFRQ
;
A
#
# COMPACT_ATOMS: atom_id res chain seq x y z
N MET A 1 6.16 -3.97 14.97
CA MET A 1 6.58 -4.05 13.55
C MET A 1 6.45 -2.70 12.86
N ARG A 2 7.27 -2.44 11.86
CA ARG A 2 7.18 -1.27 10.97
C ARG A 2 6.84 -1.75 9.56
N THR A 3 5.63 -1.48 9.11
CA THR A 3 5.10 -1.93 7.82
C THR A 3 5.02 -0.76 6.84
N LEU A 4 5.65 -0.91 5.67
CA LEU A 4 5.51 0.03 4.56
C LEU A 4 4.35 -0.43 3.66
N ILE A 5 3.35 0.44 3.47
CA ILE A 5 2.16 0.14 2.68
C ILE A 5 2.18 1.01 1.42
N VAL A 6 2.17 0.35 0.26
CA VAL A 6 2.25 0.98 -1.05
C VAL A 6 1.21 0.41 -2.01
N SER A 7 0.96 1.08 -3.12
CA SER A 7 0.06 0.63 -4.18
C SER A 7 0.37 1.32 -5.51
N ASP A 8 -0.15 0.74 -6.58
CA ASP A 8 -0.24 1.40 -7.89
C ASP A 8 1.11 1.91 -8.40
N THR A 9 2.12 1.04 -8.38
CA THR A 9 3.48 1.31 -8.89
C THR A 9 3.53 1.25 -10.41
N HIS A 10 2.69 0.41 -11.05
CA HIS A 10 2.60 0.25 -12.50
C HIS A 10 3.98 0.09 -13.19
N GLY A 11 4.86 -0.72 -12.58
CA GLY A 11 6.20 -0.97 -13.08
C GLY A 11 7.16 0.22 -12.99
N ARG A 12 6.83 1.27 -12.22
CA ARG A 12 7.72 2.40 -11.94
C ARG A 12 8.30 2.24 -10.54
N HIS A 13 9.60 2.04 -10.49
CA HIS A 13 10.30 1.66 -9.25
C HIS A 13 10.73 2.85 -8.39
N GLU A 14 10.97 4.01 -9.01
CA GLU A 14 11.60 5.17 -8.37
C GLU A 14 10.85 5.64 -7.11
N GLY A 15 9.51 5.57 -7.14
CA GLY A 15 8.69 5.94 -5.99
C GLY A 15 8.91 5.01 -4.80
N LEU A 16 8.98 3.70 -5.04
CA LEU A 16 9.25 2.70 -4.01
C LEU A 16 10.70 2.80 -3.49
N GLU A 17 11.67 2.97 -4.39
CA GLU A 17 13.08 3.16 -4.02
C GLU A 17 13.26 4.36 -3.08
N LEU A 18 12.61 5.49 -3.39
CA LEU A 18 12.66 6.69 -2.54
C LEU A 18 11.96 6.46 -1.19
N ALA A 19 10.79 5.79 -1.18
CA ALA A 19 10.09 5.47 0.05
C ALA A 19 10.93 4.55 0.94
N LEU A 20 11.49 3.49 0.39
CA LEU A 20 12.37 2.57 1.12
C LEU A 20 13.65 3.26 1.63
N LYS A 21 14.27 4.10 0.82
CA LYS A 21 15.47 4.88 1.25
C LYS A 21 15.16 5.75 2.47
N ARG A 22 13.94 6.26 2.57
CA ARG A 22 13.50 7.13 3.68
C ARG A 22 13.10 6.34 4.92
N GLU A 23 12.45 5.18 4.73
CA GLU A 23 11.74 4.49 5.81
C GLU A 23 12.48 3.25 6.36
N LYS A 24 13.52 2.73 5.65
CA LYS A 24 14.28 1.58 6.14
C LYS A 24 14.94 1.85 7.52
N PRO A 25 15.00 0.86 8.41
CA PRO A 25 14.53 -0.51 8.20
C PRO A 25 12.99 -0.64 8.28
N VAL A 26 12.42 -1.51 7.45
CA VAL A 26 11.02 -1.93 7.50
C VAL A 26 10.96 -3.45 7.71
N ASP A 27 9.96 -3.92 8.44
CA ASP A 27 9.81 -5.33 8.79
C ASP A 27 8.91 -6.08 7.79
N LEU A 28 8.05 -5.34 7.07
CA LEU A 28 7.11 -5.87 6.09
C LEU A 28 6.82 -4.81 5.02
N LEU A 29 6.83 -5.23 3.75
CA LEU A 29 6.30 -4.47 2.63
C LEU A 29 4.91 -5.01 2.27
N VAL A 30 3.91 -4.13 2.19
CA VAL A 30 2.56 -4.44 1.72
C VAL A 30 2.32 -3.72 0.40
N HIS A 31 1.93 -4.46 -0.67
CA HIS A 31 1.59 -3.89 -1.96
C HIS A 31 0.14 -4.21 -2.36
N LEU A 32 -0.67 -3.17 -2.57
CA LEU A 32 -2.12 -3.29 -2.78
C LEU A 32 -2.53 -3.30 -4.27
N GLY A 33 -1.71 -3.95 -5.11
CA GLY A 33 -2.02 -4.23 -6.51
C GLY A 33 -1.49 -3.20 -7.51
N ASP A 34 -1.64 -3.53 -8.79
CA ASP A 34 -1.01 -2.87 -9.93
C ASP A 34 0.53 -2.81 -9.78
N ILE A 35 1.08 -3.97 -9.40
CA ILE A 35 2.49 -4.21 -9.12
C ILE A 35 3.28 -4.59 -10.38
N GLY A 36 2.62 -5.23 -11.37
CA GLY A 36 3.28 -5.86 -12.53
C GLY A 36 4.09 -7.10 -12.13
N ASP A 37 5.01 -7.52 -12.98
CA ASP A 37 5.87 -8.69 -12.76
C ASP A 37 7.08 -8.36 -11.84
N TYR A 38 6.89 -7.55 -10.80
CA TYR A 38 7.99 -7.02 -10.00
C TYR A 38 7.97 -7.43 -8.52
N ALA A 39 7.15 -8.42 -8.15
CA ALA A 39 7.02 -8.85 -6.75
C ALA A 39 8.38 -9.28 -6.16
N ASP A 40 9.09 -10.18 -6.82
CA ASP A 40 10.40 -10.67 -6.38
C ASP A 40 11.44 -9.54 -6.30
N TYR A 41 11.40 -8.62 -7.27
CA TYR A 41 12.28 -7.46 -7.27
C TYR A 41 12.00 -6.52 -6.10
N TYR A 42 10.73 -6.28 -5.76
CA TYR A 42 10.34 -5.41 -4.66
C TYR A 42 10.63 -6.03 -3.30
N GLU A 43 10.46 -7.35 -3.15
CA GLU A 43 10.86 -8.06 -1.93
C GLU A 43 12.38 -7.97 -1.71
N ALA A 44 13.17 -8.24 -2.74
CA ALA A 44 14.62 -8.10 -2.68
C ALA A 44 15.06 -6.65 -2.41
N LEU A 45 14.41 -5.67 -3.03
CA LEU A 45 14.69 -4.25 -2.83
C LEU A 45 14.35 -3.81 -1.40
N ALA A 46 13.24 -4.29 -0.83
CA ALA A 46 12.82 -3.96 0.52
C ALA A 46 13.72 -4.61 1.59
N ASP A 47 14.31 -5.76 1.28
CA ASP A 47 15.09 -6.60 2.21
C ASP A 47 14.23 -7.05 3.40
N CYS A 48 12.95 -7.33 3.14
CA CYS A 48 11.98 -7.85 4.09
C CYS A 48 10.85 -8.58 3.32
N PRO A 49 10.03 -9.41 3.99
CA PRO A 49 8.88 -10.07 3.35
C PRO A 49 7.95 -9.11 2.64
N LEU A 50 7.37 -9.57 1.52
CA LEU A 50 6.34 -8.88 0.75
C LEU A 50 5.00 -9.61 0.89
N GLU A 51 3.95 -8.88 1.26
CA GLU A 51 2.55 -9.30 1.12
C GLU A 51 1.90 -8.48 0.01
N ALA A 52 1.39 -9.14 -1.03
CA ALA A 52 0.86 -8.45 -2.19
C ALA A 52 -0.44 -9.06 -2.70
N VAL A 53 -1.29 -8.22 -3.31
CA VAL A 53 -2.48 -8.64 -4.04
C VAL A 53 -2.41 -8.18 -5.48
N ALA A 54 -3.10 -8.90 -6.39
CA ALA A 54 -3.20 -8.51 -7.79
C ALA A 54 -4.15 -7.32 -7.97
N GLY A 55 -3.75 -6.36 -8.78
CA GLY A 55 -4.60 -5.27 -9.27
C GLY A 55 -5.27 -5.58 -10.60
N ASN A 56 -6.06 -4.64 -11.09
CA ASN A 56 -6.76 -4.82 -12.38
C ASN A 56 -5.83 -4.73 -13.61
N ASN A 57 -4.58 -4.36 -13.44
CA ASN A 57 -3.56 -4.38 -14.50
C ASN A 57 -2.54 -5.53 -14.35
N ASP A 58 -2.71 -6.40 -13.37
CA ASP A 58 -1.79 -7.50 -13.08
C ASP A 58 -2.29 -8.82 -13.72
N PHE A 59 -2.33 -8.88 -15.05
CA PHE A 59 -2.92 -10.01 -15.79
C PHE A 59 -2.07 -11.28 -15.81
N SER A 60 -0.77 -11.16 -15.54
CA SER A 60 0.22 -12.24 -15.76
C SER A 60 0.90 -12.68 -14.46
N VAL A 61 0.45 -12.18 -13.30
CA VAL A 61 1.09 -12.49 -12.01
C VAL A 61 0.26 -13.51 -11.23
N ASP A 62 0.94 -14.43 -10.56
CA ASP A 62 0.33 -15.41 -9.64
C ASP A 62 0.21 -14.80 -8.24
N LEU A 63 -0.63 -13.78 -8.12
CA LEU A 63 -0.97 -13.12 -6.86
C LEU A 63 -2.46 -13.24 -6.59
N PRO A 64 -2.89 -13.39 -5.32
CA PRO A 64 -4.30 -13.42 -4.97
C PRO A 64 -4.97 -12.06 -5.24
N GLY A 65 -6.25 -12.06 -5.63
CA GLY A 65 -7.03 -10.82 -5.77
C GLY A 65 -7.38 -10.17 -4.43
N GLU A 66 -7.39 -10.99 -3.37
CA GLU A 66 -7.62 -10.58 -1.98
C GLU A 66 -6.99 -11.58 -1.01
N GLN A 67 -6.63 -11.12 0.17
CA GLN A 67 -6.14 -11.98 1.25
C GLN A 67 -6.33 -11.35 2.63
N VAL A 68 -6.24 -12.19 3.66
CA VAL A 68 -6.22 -11.77 5.06
C VAL A 68 -4.84 -12.05 5.63
N ILE A 69 -4.19 -11.01 6.12
CA ILE A 69 -2.91 -11.11 6.82
C ILE A 69 -3.06 -10.77 8.30
N ASN A 70 -2.04 -11.13 9.09
CA ASN A 70 -1.95 -10.76 10.50
C ASN A 70 -0.67 -9.97 10.75
N ILE A 71 -0.81 -8.76 11.31
CA ILE A 71 0.31 -7.92 11.72
C ILE A 71 0.18 -7.69 13.24
N ASP A 72 1.05 -8.30 14.02
CA ASP A 72 1.07 -8.19 15.51
C ASP A 72 -0.31 -8.38 16.16
N GLY A 73 -1.10 -9.36 15.68
CA GLY A 73 -2.43 -9.67 16.19
C GLY A 73 -3.58 -8.92 15.52
N PHE A 74 -3.31 -7.94 14.67
CA PHE A 74 -4.34 -7.25 13.90
C PHE A 74 -4.62 -8.01 12.60
N ARG A 75 -5.90 -8.43 12.43
CA ARG A 75 -6.36 -9.05 11.18
C ARG A 75 -6.68 -7.96 10.17
N ILE A 76 -6.10 -8.07 8.99
CA ILE A 76 -6.15 -7.05 7.93
C ILE A 76 -6.64 -7.71 6.65
N PHE A 77 -7.75 -7.23 6.12
CA PHE A 77 -8.24 -7.59 4.80
C PHE A 77 -7.52 -6.74 3.75
N MET A 78 -6.89 -7.38 2.77
CA MET A 78 -6.18 -6.73 1.67
C MET A 78 -6.82 -7.06 0.34
N THR A 79 -7.02 -6.05 -0.49
CA THR A 79 -7.46 -6.18 -1.88
C THR A 79 -7.00 -4.98 -2.69
N HIS A 80 -6.98 -5.08 -4.01
CA HIS A 80 -6.79 -3.87 -4.82
C HIS A 80 -8.03 -2.95 -4.80
N GLY A 81 -9.22 -3.52 -4.67
CA GLY A 81 -10.46 -2.75 -4.49
C GLY A 81 -11.33 -2.62 -5.73
N HIS A 82 -10.84 -2.95 -6.93
CA HIS A 82 -11.60 -2.80 -8.19
C HIS A 82 -12.90 -3.65 -8.23
N TYR A 83 -12.95 -4.78 -7.50
CA TYR A 83 -14.17 -5.60 -7.35
C TYR A 83 -15.16 -5.08 -6.30
N TYR A 84 -14.76 -4.09 -5.50
CA TYR A 84 -15.52 -3.56 -4.36
C TYR A 84 -16.11 -2.16 -4.61
N SER A 85 -16.14 -1.71 -5.86
CA SER A 85 -16.73 -0.41 -6.25
C SER A 85 -16.18 0.80 -5.49
N VAL A 86 -14.93 0.72 -4.99
CA VAL A 86 -14.29 1.69 -4.09
C VAL A 86 -14.14 3.11 -4.66
N ASN A 87 -14.39 3.28 -5.96
CA ASN A 87 -14.46 4.59 -6.61
C ASN A 87 -15.70 5.38 -6.18
N TYR A 88 -16.75 4.70 -5.70
CA TYR A 88 -18.05 5.29 -5.37
C TYR A 88 -18.31 5.31 -3.87
N ASP A 89 -18.15 4.16 -3.21
CA ASP A 89 -18.28 4.06 -1.76
C ASP A 89 -17.43 2.90 -1.21
N LEU A 90 -17.25 2.86 0.11
CA LEU A 90 -16.42 1.86 0.79
C LEU A 90 -17.25 0.76 1.50
N GLY A 91 -18.57 0.78 1.34
CA GLY A 91 -19.47 -0.10 2.09
C GLY A 91 -19.25 -1.59 1.79
N GLU A 92 -19.04 -1.97 0.52
CA GLU A 92 -18.77 -3.36 0.14
C GLU A 92 -17.44 -3.86 0.70
N LEU A 93 -16.40 -3.05 0.61
CA LEU A 93 -15.08 -3.34 1.16
C LEU A 93 -15.15 -3.54 2.69
N VAL A 94 -15.86 -2.67 3.39
CA VAL A 94 -16.03 -2.77 4.85
C VAL A 94 -16.81 -4.04 5.23
N ARG A 95 -17.87 -4.39 4.49
CA ARG A 95 -18.62 -5.65 4.72
C ARG A 95 -17.75 -6.87 4.49
N ALA A 96 -16.92 -6.88 3.45
CA ALA A 96 -15.98 -7.98 3.20
C ALA A 96 -14.96 -8.12 4.34
N ALA A 97 -14.35 -7.04 4.77
CA ALA A 97 -13.43 -7.07 5.91
C ALA A 97 -14.10 -7.58 7.20
N ALA A 98 -15.33 -7.13 7.48
CA ALA A 98 -16.09 -7.59 8.64
C ALA A 98 -16.44 -9.10 8.56
N ALA A 99 -16.79 -9.61 7.36
CA ALA A 99 -17.07 -11.03 7.15
C ALA A 99 -15.87 -11.94 7.40
N HIS A 100 -14.66 -11.38 7.35
CA HIS A 100 -13.39 -12.05 7.66
C HIS A 100 -12.87 -11.74 9.08
N ASP A 101 -13.67 -11.15 9.95
CA ASP A 101 -13.27 -10.73 11.31
C ASP A 101 -12.04 -9.80 11.31
N CYS A 102 -11.89 -8.97 10.27
CA CYS A 102 -10.79 -8.01 10.16
C CYS A 102 -11.15 -6.68 10.82
N THR A 103 -10.17 -6.05 11.45
CA THR A 103 -10.29 -4.70 12.04
C THR A 103 -9.73 -3.62 11.11
N PHE A 104 -9.00 -4.03 10.09
CA PHE A 104 -8.47 -3.18 9.04
C PHE A 104 -8.88 -3.69 7.65
N ALA A 105 -9.11 -2.75 6.72
CA ALA A 105 -9.23 -3.00 5.30
C ALA A 105 -8.23 -2.12 4.55
N MET A 106 -7.36 -2.72 3.74
CA MET A 106 -6.37 -2.01 2.93
C MET A 106 -6.68 -2.19 1.45
N PHE A 107 -6.65 -1.10 0.68
CA PHE A 107 -6.97 -1.14 -0.74
C PHE A 107 -6.18 -0.11 -1.56
N GLY A 108 -6.05 -0.31 -2.87
CA GLY A 108 -5.40 0.57 -3.84
C GLY A 108 -6.37 1.23 -4.83
N HIS A 109 -6.08 1.14 -6.13
CA HIS A 109 -6.96 1.43 -7.27
C HIS A 109 -7.34 2.90 -7.49
N ILE A 110 -7.74 3.64 -6.46
CA ILE A 110 -8.22 5.02 -6.63
C ILE A 110 -7.09 6.05 -6.73
N HIS A 111 -5.84 5.65 -6.45
CA HIS A 111 -4.62 6.48 -6.50
C HIS A 111 -4.70 7.75 -5.62
N ARG A 112 -5.48 7.70 -4.55
CA ARG A 112 -5.64 8.80 -3.57
C ARG A 112 -5.55 8.25 -2.17
N PRO A 113 -4.80 8.89 -1.27
CA PRO A 113 -4.75 8.45 0.12
C PRO A 113 -6.13 8.52 0.78
N VAL A 114 -6.47 7.45 1.51
CA VAL A 114 -7.65 7.37 2.37
C VAL A 114 -7.22 6.81 3.71
N MET A 115 -7.64 7.45 4.79
CA MET A 115 -7.53 6.94 6.14
C MET A 115 -8.81 7.33 6.90
N THR A 116 -9.67 6.36 7.17
CA THR A 116 -10.98 6.58 7.81
C THR A 116 -11.40 5.34 8.58
N THR A 117 -12.38 5.48 9.47
CA THR A 117 -12.99 4.36 10.17
C THR A 117 -14.48 4.32 9.87
N ILE A 118 -14.98 3.17 9.41
CA ILE A 118 -16.37 2.94 9.07
C ILE A 118 -16.83 1.65 9.78
N ALA A 119 -17.89 1.73 10.56
CA ALA A 119 -18.45 0.62 11.32
C ALA A 119 -17.40 -0.18 12.15
N GLY A 120 -16.42 0.52 12.73
CA GLY A 120 -15.35 -0.08 13.52
C GLY A 120 -14.18 -0.67 12.72
N ILE A 121 -14.24 -0.66 11.38
CA ILE A 121 -13.15 -1.08 10.49
C ILE A 121 -12.33 0.15 10.08
N THR A 122 -11.03 0.12 10.30
CA THR A 122 -10.11 1.14 9.80
C THR A 122 -9.75 0.86 8.34
N VAL A 123 -10.10 1.79 7.46
CA VAL A 123 -9.92 1.67 6.01
C VAL A 123 -8.75 2.52 5.58
N LEU A 124 -7.78 1.90 4.89
CA LEU A 124 -6.52 2.52 4.48
C LEU A 124 -6.31 2.38 2.97
N ASN A 125 -5.91 3.48 2.32
CA ASN A 125 -5.37 3.48 0.96
C ASN A 125 -4.12 4.38 0.94
N PRO A 126 -2.96 3.87 0.52
CA PRO A 126 -1.72 4.65 0.53
C PRO A 126 -1.63 5.70 -0.57
N GLY A 127 -2.56 5.70 -1.53
CA GLY A 127 -2.44 6.45 -2.76
C GLY A 127 -1.64 5.69 -3.82
N SER A 128 -0.91 6.40 -4.66
CA SER A 128 -0.10 5.79 -5.72
C SER A 128 1.34 6.30 -5.69
N LEU A 129 2.29 5.40 -5.90
CA LEU A 129 3.71 5.72 -6.09
C LEU A 129 4.08 6.12 -7.53
N SER A 130 3.11 6.06 -8.48
CA SER A 130 3.39 6.42 -9.88
C SER A 130 2.41 7.43 -10.48
N TYR A 131 1.10 7.28 -10.22
CA TYR A 131 0.05 8.08 -10.87
C TYR A 131 -0.93 8.69 -9.85
N PRO A 132 -0.49 9.55 -8.92
CA PRO A 132 -1.35 10.14 -7.89
C PRO A 132 -2.48 10.98 -8.49
N ARG A 133 -3.70 10.85 -7.93
CA ARG A 133 -4.91 11.53 -8.42
C ARG A 133 -5.49 12.57 -7.44
N GLN A 134 -4.92 12.72 -6.25
CA GLN A 134 -5.32 13.77 -5.30
C GLN A 134 -4.83 15.15 -5.75
N LYS A 135 -5.36 16.21 -5.13
CA LYS A 135 -4.89 17.58 -5.34
C LYS A 135 -3.38 17.68 -5.04
N GLY A 136 -2.63 18.33 -5.90
CA GLY A 136 -1.16 18.42 -5.78
C GLY A 136 -0.40 17.24 -6.40
N ARG A 137 -1.06 16.11 -6.66
CA ARG A 137 -0.51 14.93 -7.34
C ARG A 137 0.86 14.46 -6.80
N GLN A 138 1.07 14.57 -5.50
CA GLN A 138 2.26 14.02 -4.87
C GLN A 138 2.13 12.51 -4.73
N ARG A 139 3.18 11.77 -5.05
CA ARG A 139 3.28 10.33 -4.76
C ARG A 139 3.17 10.11 -3.26
N SER A 140 2.45 9.08 -2.87
CA SER A 140 2.20 8.82 -1.45
C SER A 140 2.28 7.35 -1.11
N TYR A 141 2.56 7.08 0.16
CA TYR A 141 2.59 5.78 0.79
C TYR A 141 2.15 5.91 2.25
N MET A 142 1.95 4.80 2.91
CA MET A 142 1.68 4.80 4.36
C MET A 142 2.73 3.99 5.10
N VAL A 143 2.96 4.38 6.35
CA VAL A 143 3.72 3.60 7.33
C VAL A 143 2.80 3.26 8.47
N MET A 144 2.67 1.97 8.76
CA MET A 144 1.98 1.45 9.94
C MET A 144 3.01 0.94 10.93
N THR A 145 2.91 1.39 12.18
CA THR A 145 3.74 0.90 13.27
C THR A 145 2.87 0.20 14.30
N THR A 146 3.24 -1.02 14.64
CA THR A 146 2.55 -1.84 15.65
C THR A 146 3.51 -2.23 16.77
N ALA A 147 2.97 -2.35 17.99
CA ALA A 147 3.65 -2.92 19.14
C ALA A 147 2.66 -3.80 19.93
N PRO A 148 3.13 -4.87 20.60
CA PRO A 148 2.26 -5.74 21.37
C PRO A 148 1.47 -4.98 22.45
N GLY A 149 0.14 -5.12 22.40
CA GLY A 149 -0.76 -4.49 23.38
C GLY A 149 -1.05 -3.00 23.13
N GLU A 150 -0.51 -2.41 22.06
CA GLU A 150 -0.77 -1.02 21.70
C GLU A 150 -1.67 -0.91 20.45
N GLN A 151 -2.37 0.20 20.33
CA GLN A 151 -3.11 0.50 19.10
C GLN A 151 -2.13 0.85 17.97
N PRO A 152 -2.35 0.36 16.75
CA PRO A 152 -1.50 0.69 15.62
C PRO A 152 -1.50 2.19 15.34
N SER A 153 -0.33 2.76 15.03
CA SER A 153 -0.24 4.09 14.45
C SER A 153 -0.06 3.99 12.95
N VAL A 154 -0.79 4.81 12.19
CA VAL A 154 -0.69 4.88 10.73
C VAL A 154 -0.46 6.32 10.33
N ALA A 155 0.49 6.55 9.43
CA ALA A 155 0.78 7.87 8.88
C ALA A 155 0.84 7.82 7.35
N VAL A 156 0.25 8.83 6.70
CA VAL A 156 0.41 9.08 5.26
C VAL A 156 1.66 9.91 5.04
N HIS A 157 2.52 9.46 4.13
CA HIS A 157 3.72 10.17 3.73
C HIS A 157 3.65 10.56 2.25
N TYR A 158 4.23 11.70 1.92
CA TYR A 158 4.31 12.20 0.55
C TYR A 158 5.77 12.31 0.13
N LEU A 159 6.06 11.89 -1.11
CA LEU A 159 7.35 12.11 -1.74
C LEU A 159 7.42 13.56 -2.25
N ASP A 160 8.51 14.24 -1.95
CA ASP A 160 8.73 15.60 -2.43
C ASP A 160 9.29 15.57 -3.86
N PRO A 161 8.64 16.24 -4.84
CA PRO A 161 9.14 16.34 -6.21
C PRO A 161 10.55 16.95 -6.32
N ALA A 162 10.98 17.72 -5.33
CA ALA A 162 12.33 18.27 -5.29
C ALA A 162 13.39 17.20 -4.97
N GLN A 163 13.04 16.21 -4.16
CA GLN A 163 13.91 15.07 -3.85
C GLN A 163 14.01 14.07 -5.01
N GLU A 164 12.97 13.98 -5.83
CA GLU A 164 12.95 13.15 -7.04
C GLU A 164 13.95 13.67 -8.10
N ARG A 165 14.15 14.97 -8.20
CA ARG A 165 15.08 15.60 -9.16
C ARG A 165 16.56 15.49 -8.79
N GLY A 166 16.86 15.25 -7.52
CA GLY A 166 18.24 15.11 -7.02
C GLY A 166 18.91 13.76 -7.29
N SER A 167 18.16 12.73 -7.69
CA SER A 167 18.69 11.39 -7.96
C SER A 167 19.25 11.20 -9.38
N TRP A 168 19.02 12.15 -10.29
CA TRP A 168 19.52 12.14 -11.69
C TRP A 168 20.80 12.99 -11.83
N GLY A 169 21.75 12.79 -10.94
CA GLY A 169 23.11 13.30 -11.13
C GLY A 169 23.80 12.50 -12.24
N PHE A 170 23.87 13.05 -13.44
CA PHE A 170 24.77 12.56 -14.51
C PHE A 170 26.17 12.41 -13.92
N ARG A 171 26.66 11.18 -13.77
CA ARG A 171 28.10 10.96 -13.71
C ARG A 171 28.64 11.11 -15.13
N GLN A 172 29.35 12.20 -15.36
CA GLN A 172 30.21 12.35 -16.53
C GLN A 172 31.42 11.41 -16.42
#